data_77d82248cfcc2a31edba3c49d335124b
#
_entry.id   77d82248cfcc2a31edba3c49d335124b
#
_cell.length_a   1.000
_cell.length_b   1.000
_cell.length_c   1.000
_cell.angle_alpha   90.00
_cell.angle_beta   90.00
_cell.angle_gamma   90.00
#
_symmetry.space_group_name_H-M   'P 1'
#
loop_
_entity.id
_entity.type
_entity.pdbx_description
1 polymer ?
#
loop_
_entity_poly.entity_id
_entity_poly.type
_entity_poly.pdbx_seq_one_letter_code
_entity_poly.pdbx_strand_id
1 'polypeptide(L)'
;MCLGIPAQIVEFVDADASLAKAEISGVRRNVSVALCPDAAVGDWVLVHVGFALERIDEEHARETLALLEQMGEAYEQELRELRESATQ
;
A
#
# COMPACT_ATOMS: atom_id res chain seq x y z
N MET A 1 14.09 -7.62 6.52
CA MET A 1 12.72 -7.69 7.07
C MET A 1 11.80 -6.79 6.28
N CYS A 2 10.74 -7.35 5.76
CA CYS A 2 9.80 -6.56 4.97
C CYS A 2 8.88 -5.76 5.88
N LEU A 3 8.90 -4.45 5.68
CA LEU A 3 7.99 -3.55 6.37
C LEU A 3 6.87 -3.22 5.41
N GLY A 4 5.66 -3.05 5.92
CA GLY A 4 4.57 -2.59 5.08
C GLY A 4 4.85 -1.17 4.58
N ILE A 5 4.38 -0.87 3.39
CA ILE A 5 4.49 0.46 2.82
C ILE A 5 3.12 1.13 2.90
N PRO A 6 3.04 2.36 3.46
CA PRO A 6 1.77 3.08 3.48
C PRO A 6 1.30 3.40 2.06
N ALA A 7 0.04 3.12 1.80
CA ALA A 7 -0.59 3.40 0.51
C ALA A 7 -1.97 3.98 0.75
N GLN A 8 -2.40 4.85 -0.14
CA GLN A 8 -3.73 5.43 -0.05
C GLN A 8 -4.65 4.77 -1.07
N ILE A 9 -5.81 4.33 -0.62
CA ILE A 9 -6.80 3.73 -1.52
C ILE A 9 -7.38 4.83 -2.38
N VAL A 10 -7.30 4.68 -3.70
CA VAL A 10 -7.81 5.67 -4.65
C VAL A 10 -9.10 5.24 -5.31
N GLU A 11 -9.33 3.92 -5.46
CA GLU A 11 -10.61 3.41 -5.96
C GLU A 11 -10.74 1.93 -5.65
N PHE A 12 -11.97 1.43 -5.67
CA PHE A 12 -12.20 0.00 -5.59
C PHE A 12 -12.33 -0.55 -7.01
N VAL A 13 -11.58 -1.61 -7.27
CA VAL A 13 -11.58 -2.26 -8.58
C VAL A 13 -12.70 -3.30 -8.64
N ASP A 14 -12.83 -4.09 -7.59
CA ASP A 14 -13.84 -5.13 -7.49
C ASP A 14 -14.20 -5.33 -6.02
N ALA A 15 -15.36 -4.82 -5.64
CA ALA A 15 -15.81 -4.89 -4.25
C ALA A 15 -16.06 -6.35 -3.81
N ASP A 16 -16.56 -7.19 -4.70
CA ASP A 16 -16.82 -8.58 -4.37
C ASP A 16 -15.54 -9.37 -4.14
N ALA A 17 -14.48 -9.03 -4.87
CA ALA A 17 -13.18 -9.67 -4.72
C ALA A 17 -12.30 -8.99 -3.66
N SER A 18 -12.83 -7.99 -2.98
CA SER A 18 -12.07 -7.19 -2.01
C SER A 18 -10.77 -6.65 -2.60
N LEU A 19 -10.87 -6.11 -3.81
CA LEU A 19 -9.73 -5.62 -4.57
C LEU A 19 -9.85 -4.12 -4.73
N ALA A 20 -8.79 -3.40 -4.35
CA ALA A 20 -8.76 -1.94 -4.45
C ALA A 20 -7.47 -1.52 -5.14
N LYS A 21 -7.49 -0.33 -5.72
CA LYS A 21 -6.30 0.29 -6.26
C LYS A 21 -5.74 1.25 -5.24
N ALA A 22 -4.47 1.09 -4.90
CA ALA A 22 -3.79 1.95 -3.94
C ALA A 22 -2.61 2.64 -4.60
N GLU A 23 -2.33 3.86 -4.14
CA GLU A 23 -1.22 4.66 -4.65
C GLU A 23 -0.11 4.76 -3.61
N ILE A 24 1.11 4.49 -4.06
CA ILE A 24 2.32 4.53 -3.24
C ILE A 24 3.37 5.31 -4.02
N SER A 25 3.69 6.53 -3.56
CA SER A 25 4.75 7.34 -4.20
C SER A 25 4.61 7.42 -5.73
N GLY A 26 3.39 7.64 -6.20
CA GLY A 26 3.11 7.74 -7.63
C GLY A 26 2.92 6.41 -8.36
N VAL A 27 3.07 5.30 -7.66
CA VAL A 27 2.85 3.97 -8.23
C VAL A 27 1.47 3.48 -7.80
N ARG A 28 0.62 3.13 -8.76
CA ARG A 28 -0.71 2.60 -8.47
C ARG A 28 -0.74 1.10 -8.67
N ARG A 29 -1.24 0.40 -7.68
CA ARG A 29 -1.27 -1.06 -7.65
C ARG A 29 -2.61 -1.56 -7.16
N ASN A 30 -3.03 -2.69 -7.72
CA ASN A 30 -4.17 -3.41 -7.18
C ASN A 30 -3.71 -4.16 -5.93
N VAL A 31 -4.43 -3.98 -4.83
CA VAL A 31 -4.12 -4.64 -3.57
C VAL A 31 -5.37 -5.31 -3.03
N SER A 32 -5.18 -6.43 -2.34
CA SER A 32 -6.28 -7.09 -1.67
C SER A 32 -6.58 -6.38 -0.35
N VAL A 33 -7.84 -6.02 -0.13
CA VAL A 33 -8.31 -5.41 1.11
C VAL A 33 -9.15 -6.38 1.94
N ALA A 34 -8.99 -7.68 1.68
CA ALA A 34 -9.75 -8.69 2.40
C ALA A 34 -9.48 -8.66 3.91
N LEU A 35 -8.27 -8.25 4.32
CA LEU A 35 -7.91 -8.12 5.73
C LEU A 35 -8.37 -6.79 6.34
N CYS A 36 -8.83 -5.86 5.51
CA CYS A 36 -9.27 -4.54 5.94
C CYS A 36 -10.66 -4.24 5.35
N PRO A 37 -11.69 -4.98 5.76
CA PRO A 37 -13.02 -4.85 5.13
C PRO A 37 -13.65 -3.47 5.31
N ASP A 38 -13.21 -2.71 6.32
CA ASP A 38 -13.72 -1.38 6.59
C ASP A 38 -12.98 -0.27 5.84
N ALA A 39 -11.95 -0.62 5.07
CA ALA A 39 -11.19 0.38 4.33
C ALA A 39 -12.04 1.02 3.23
N ALA A 40 -11.89 2.32 3.05
CA ALA A 40 -12.63 3.10 2.07
C ALA A 40 -11.69 3.96 1.25
N VAL A 41 -12.18 4.49 0.13
CA VAL A 41 -11.41 5.42 -0.70
C VAL A 41 -10.95 6.60 0.15
N GLY A 42 -9.68 6.92 0.06
CA GLY A 42 -9.04 7.96 0.86
C GLY A 42 -8.35 7.45 2.11
N ASP A 43 -8.64 6.21 2.52
CA ASP A 43 -8.00 5.63 3.69
C ASP A 43 -6.56 5.21 3.37
N TRP A 44 -5.72 5.29 4.39
CA TRP A 44 -4.35 4.81 4.30
C TRP A 44 -4.26 3.40 4.88
N VAL A 45 -3.53 2.55 4.20
CA VAL A 45 -3.31 1.16 4.62
C VAL A 45 -1.84 0.80 4.50
N LEU A 46 -1.40 -0.16 5.31
CA LEU A 46 -0.07 -0.74 5.15
C LEU A 46 -0.15 -1.89 4.17
N VAL A 47 0.62 -1.80 3.09
CA VAL A 47 0.62 -2.81 2.03
C VAL A 47 1.91 -3.62 2.09
N HIS A 48 1.78 -4.93 2.04
CA HIS A 48 2.92 -5.84 1.98
C HIS A 48 2.59 -6.94 0.97
N VAL A 49 3.40 -7.05 -0.06
CA VAL A 49 3.27 -8.07 -1.11
C VAL A 49 1.86 -8.12 -1.72
N GLY A 50 1.29 -6.94 -1.98
CA GLY A 50 -0.02 -6.85 -2.62
C GLY A 50 -1.22 -7.00 -1.70
N PHE A 51 -1.00 -7.13 -0.39
CA PHE A 51 -2.06 -7.22 0.61
C PHE A 51 -2.06 -6.00 1.51
N ALA A 52 -3.22 -5.41 1.70
CA ALA A 52 -3.40 -4.39 2.73
C ALA A 52 -3.53 -5.11 4.07
N LEU A 53 -2.59 -4.87 4.97
CA LEU A 53 -2.54 -5.57 6.25
C LEU A 53 -3.41 -4.92 7.30
N GLU A 54 -3.38 -3.60 7.37
CA GLU A 54 -4.17 -2.85 8.35
C GLU A 54 -4.39 -1.43 7.88
N ARG A 55 -5.43 -0.80 8.39
CA ARG A 55 -5.70 0.61 8.19
C ARG A 55 -4.86 1.43 9.15
N ILE A 56 -4.28 2.53 8.65
CA ILE A 56 -3.53 3.46 9.47
C ILE A 56 -4.06 4.86 9.21
N ASP A 57 -3.76 5.80 10.11
CA ASP A 57 -4.14 7.19 9.88
C ASP A 57 -3.08 7.90 9.02
N GLU A 58 -3.45 9.06 8.51
CA GLU A 58 -2.58 9.82 7.62
C GLU A 58 -1.27 10.22 8.29
N GLU A 59 -1.34 10.61 9.56
CA GLU A 59 -0.14 10.99 10.31
C GLU A 59 0.84 9.83 10.42
N HIS A 60 0.33 8.64 10.78
CA HIS A 60 1.14 7.44 10.86
C HIS A 60 1.74 7.10 9.49
N ALA A 61 0.95 7.24 8.43
CA ALA A 61 1.41 6.99 7.08
C ALA A 61 2.57 7.91 6.71
N ARG A 62 2.46 9.19 7.02
CA ARG A 62 3.51 10.16 6.74
C ARG A 62 4.79 9.87 7.52
N GLU A 63 4.66 9.52 8.80
CA GLU A 63 5.81 9.17 9.63
C GLU A 63 6.51 7.93 9.09
N THR A 64 5.74 6.93 8.72
CA THR A 64 6.29 5.69 8.18
C THR A 64 6.99 5.93 6.84
N LEU A 65 6.40 6.73 5.96
CA LEU A 65 7.03 7.09 4.69
C LEU A 65 8.33 7.84 4.90
N ALA A 66 8.36 8.76 5.87
CA ALA A 66 9.58 9.50 6.18
C ALA A 66 10.69 8.56 6.66
N LEU A 67 10.35 7.57 7.49
CA LEU A 67 11.31 6.58 7.94
C LEU A 67 11.81 5.72 6.78
N LEU A 68 10.92 5.32 5.89
CA LEU A 68 11.29 4.50 4.72
C LEU A 68 12.23 5.26 3.78
N GLU A 69 11.99 6.56 3.60
CA GLU A 69 12.88 7.40 2.80
C GLU A 69 14.27 7.49 3.42
N GLN A 70 14.35 7.54 4.75
CA GLN A 70 15.64 7.54 5.44
C GLN A 70 16.35 6.20 5.31
N MET A 71 15.61 5.12 5.16
CA MET A 71 16.20 3.79 4.95
C MET A 71 16.75 3.63 3.53
N GLY A 72 16.32 4.48 2.61
CA GLY A 72 16.87 4.55 1.25
C GLY A 72 16.71 3.27 0.45
N GLU A 73 17.76 2.47 0.40
CA GLU A 73 17.81 1.28 -0.44
C GLU A 73 16.68 0.28 -0.16
N ALA A 74 16.34 0.09 1.10
CA ALA A 74 15.26 -0.83 1.48
C ALA A 74 13.92 -0.36 0.93
N TYR A 75 13.67 0.94 0.97
CA TYR A 75 12.45 1.53 0.44
C TYR A 75 12.39 1.38 -1.08
N GLU A 76 13.49 1.65 -1.76
CA GLU A 76 13.55 1.50 -3.21
C GLU A 76 13.32 0.05 -3.64
N GLN A 77 13.84 -0.89 -2.89
CA GLN A 77 13.64 -2.30 -3.15
C GLN A 77 12.17 -2.69 -3.04
N GLU A 78 11.48 -2.20 -2.02
CA GLU A 78 10.05 -2.45 -1.83
C GLU A 78 9.24 -1.87 -2.99
N LEU A 79 9.57 -0.66 -3.43
CA LEU A 79 8.90 -0.05 -4.57
C LEU A 79 9.15 -0.86 -5.85
N ARG A 80 10.35 -1.38 -6.01
CA ARG A 80 10.69 -2.19 -7.18
C ARG A 80 9.87 -3.47 -7.21
N GLU A 81 9.72 -4.13 -6.07
CA GLU A 81 8.91 -5.33 -5.97
C GLU A 81 7.45 -5.04 -6.33
N LEU A 82 6.93 -3.91 -5.89
CA LEU A 82 5.58 -3.50 -6.24
C LEU A 82 5.42 -3.29 -7.75
N ARG A 83 6.41 -2.67 -8.39
CA ARG A 83 6.38 -2.44 -9.83
C ARG A 83 6.44 -3.75 -10.60
N GLU A 84 7.28 -4.67 -10.16
CA GLU A 84 7.41 -5.97 -10.80
C GLU A 84 6.13 -6.78 -10.70
N SER A 85 5.45 -6.71 -9.57
CA SER A 85 4.19 -7.40 -9.42
C SER A 85 3.07 -6.78 -10.27
N ALA A 86 3.29 -5.56 -10.79
CA ALA A 86 2.32 -4.88 -11.66
C ALA A 86 2.16 -5.56 -13.01
N THR A 87 3.14 -6.34 -13.43
CA THR A 87 3.15 -6.94 -14.75
C THR A 87 2.41 -8.26 -14.82
N GLN A 88 1.92 -8.71 -13.71
CA GLN A 88 1.21 -10.00 -13.65
C GLN A 88 -0.27 -9.85 -13.80
#